data_b27fdcdb072de09fa8c2e4118e939fe5
#
_entry.id   b27fdcdb072de09fa8c2e4118e939fe5
#
_cell.length_a   1.000
_cell.length_b   1.000
_cell.length_c   1.000
_cell.angle_alpha   90.00
_cell.angle_beta   90.00
_cell.angle_gamma   90.00
#
_symmetry.space_group_name_H-M   'P 1'
#
loop_
_entity.id
_entity.type
_entity.pdbx_description
1 polymer ?
#
loop_
_entity_poly.entity_id
_entity_poly.type
_entity_poly.pdbx_seq_one_letter_code
_entity_poly.pdbx_strand_id
1 'polypeptide(L)'
;MKFLLLPLAVVLLLLFLYDRGFISVKMGRALIFVGTIFSARYKSFHGSIRRVLRPAESKVYLFSFSSELSCGSIEAEIFDKENHLLLQLQKHESKELYLEQGRKYLLVLRARSADGAHHLEWE
;
A
#
# COMPACT_ATOMS: atom_id res chain seq x y z
N MET A 1 30.84 -19.50 -19.97
CA MET A 1 29.56 -19.97 -19.43
C MET A 1 29.22 -19.39 -18.06
N LYS A 2 30.16 -19.24 -17.16
CA LYS A 2 29.90 -18.63 -15.84
C LYS A 2 29.44 -17.15 -15.93
N PHE A 3 29.81 -16.44 -16.98
CA PHE A 3 29.44 -15.04 -17.17
C PHE A 3 28.00 -14.80 -17.63
N LEU A 4 27.32 -15.81 -18.14
CA LEU A 4 25.91 -15.74 -18.58
C LEU A 4 24.94 -16.08 -17.45
N LEU A 5 25.38 -16.80 -16.42
CA LEU A 5 24.53 -17.20 -15.29
C LEU A 5 24.31 -16.07 -14.29
N LEU A 6 25.29 -15.19 -14.07
CA LEU A 6 25.19 -14.05 -13.15
C LEU A 6 24.14 -13.02 -13.58
N PRO A 7 24.12 -12.51 -14.83
CA PRO A 7 23.07 -11.60 -15.28
C PRO A 7 21.68 -12.22 -15.24
N LEU A 8 21.57 -13.51 -15.60
CA LEU A 8 20.29 -14.21 -15.57
C LEU A 8 19.77 -14.34 -14.14
N ALA A 9 20.61 -14.68 -13.17
CA ALA A 9 20.23 -14.78 -11.77
C ALA A 9 19.77 -13.43 -11.20
N VAL A 10 20.43 -12.34 -11.57
CA VAL A 10 20.02 -10.98 -11.15
C VAL A 10 18.67 -10.60 -11.74
N VAL A 11 18.44 -10.90 -13.02
CA VAL A 11 17.14 -10.64 -13.68
C VAL A 11 16.02 -11.43 -13.02
N LEU A 12 16.24 -12.71 -12.73
CA LEU A 12 15.27 -13.57 -12.05
C LEU A 12 14.97 -13.06 -10.64
N LEU A 13 15.97 -12.58 -9.91
CA LEU A 13 15.79 -12.00 -8.59
C LEU A 13 14.96 -10.71 -8.65
N LEU A 14 15.21 -9.84 -9.61
CA LEU A 14 14.43 -8.62 -9.80
C LEU A 14 12.99 -8.92 -10.18
N LEU A 15 12.73 -9.89 -11.05
CA LEU A 15 11.39 -10.33 -11.40
C LEU A 15 10.66 -10.92 -10.19
N PHE A 16 11.34 -11.70 -9.39
CA PHE A 16 10.80 -12.28 -8.16
C PHE A 16 10.39 -11.19 -7.15
N LEU A 17 11.23 -10.20 -6.95
CA LEU A 17 10.91 -9.06 -6.08
C LEU A 17 9.75 -8.24 -6.62
N TYR A 18 9.68 -8.05 -7.92
CA TYR A 18 8.56 -7.36 -8.57
C TYR A 18 7.24 -8.12 -8.37
N ASP A 19 7.24 -9.44 -8.59
CA ASP A 19 6.05 -10.28 -8.40
C ASP A 19 5.57 -10.31 -6.96
N ARG A 20 6.47 -10.15 -6.00
CA ARG A 20 6.15 -10.06 -4.58
C ARG A 20 5.60 -8.70 -4.15
N GLY A 21 5.56 -7.73 -5.04
CA GLY A 21 5.04 -6.41 -4.75
C GLY A 21 5.98 -5.49 -3.96
N PHE A 22 7.24 -5.86 -3.81
CA PHE A 22 8.23 -5.01 -3.13
C PHE A 22 8.56 -3.73 -3.90
N ILE A 23 8.30 -3.71 -5.20
CA ILE A 23 8.58 -2.57 -6.08
C ILE A 23 7.32 -2.14 -6.83
N SER A 24 6.13 -2.47 -6.35
CA SER A 24 4.90 -2.14 -7.06
C SER A 24 4.37 -0.76 -6.68
N VAL A 25 5.10 0.28 -7.05
CA VAL A 25 4.59 1.65 -6.98
C VAL A 25 4.07 2.02 -8.37
N LYS A 26 2.76 1.82 -8.58
CA LYS A 26 2.11 2.25 -9.82
C LYS A 26 1.87 3.76 -9.75
N MET A 27 2.33 4.47 -10.77
CA MET A 27 2.14 5.92 -10.91
C MET A 27 2.79 6.74 -9.78
N GLY A 28 3.83 6.21 -9.14
CA GLY A 28 4.55 6.91 -8.10
C GLY A 28 6.04 6.65 -8.20
N ARG A 29 6.81 7.38 -7.41
CA ARG A 29 8.25 7.22 -7.32
C ARG A 29 8.70 7.38 -5.88
N ALA A 30 9.72 6.65 -5.52
CA ALA A 30 10.37 6.77 -4.23
C ALA A 30 11.88 6.53 -4.41
N LEU A 31 12.71 7.21 -3.64
CA LEU A 31 14.13 6.89 -3.59
C LEU A 31 14.34 5.57 -2.87
N ILE A 32 13.58 5.34 -1.81
CA ILE A 32 13.58 4.09 -1.06
C ILE A 32 12.14 3.76 -0.73
N PHE A 33 11.73 2.52 -0.97
CA PHE A 33 10.44 2.00 -0.52
C PHE A 33 10.64 0.54 -0.07
N VAL A 34 10.41 0.28 1.21
CA VAL A 34 10.51 -1.06 1.79
C VAL A 34 9.23 -1.38 2.53
N GLY A 35 8.56 -2.44 2.11
CA GLY A 35 7.35 -2.91 2.75
C GLY A 35 6.17 -3.09 1.80
N THR A 36 4.97 -2.99 2.36
CA THR A 36 3.70 -3.17 1.65
C THR A 36 2.78 -1.98 1.89
N ILE A 37 1.58 -1.99 1.27
CA ILE A 37 0.56 -0.96 1.53
C ILE A 37 0.12 -0.93 3.00
N PHE A 38 0.27 -2.03 3.74
CA PHE A 38 -0.12 -2.11 5.15
C PHE A 38 0.97 -1.64 6.12
N SER A 39 2.23 -1.77 5.75
CA SER A 39 3.34 -1.32 6.57
C SER A 39 4.55 -1.10 5.68
N ALA A 40 5.08 0.12 5.67
CA ALA A 40 6.22 0.45 4.83
C ALA A 40 7.04 1.60 5.40
N ARG A 41 8.30 1.64 4.98
CA ARG A 41 9.22 2.76 5.18
C ARG A 41 9.66 3.27 3.82
N TYR A 42 9.79 4.57 3.70
CA TYR A 42 10.10 5.18 2.41
C TYR A 42 10.77 6.54 2.57
N LYS A 43 11.42 6.95 1.49
CA LYS A 43 12.04 8.26 1.36
C LYS A 43 11.61 8.87 0.03
N SER A 44 11.17 10.12 0.05
CA SER A 44 10.69 10.86 -1.12
C SER A 44 9.61 10.11 -1.90
N PHE A 45 8.72 9.42 -1.17
CA PHE A 45 7.60 8.72 -1.78
C PHE A 45 6.54 9.72 -2.24
N HIS A 46 6.24 9.67 -3.53
CA HIS A 46 5.21 10.50 -4.14
C HIS A 46 4.39 9.67 -5.12
N GLY A 47 3.08 9.62 -4.93
CA GLY A 47 2.19 8.86 -5.77
C GLY A 47 1.19 8.03 -4.98
N SER A 48 0.72 6.93 -5.55
CA SER A 48 -0.28 6.08 -4.93
C SER A 48 0.02 4.60 -5.09
N ILE A 49 -0.41 3.81 -4.08
CA ILE A 49 -0.40 2.35 -4.12
C ILE A 49 -1.84 1.88 -3.97
N ARG A 50 -2.23 0.87 -4.73
CA ARG A 50 -3.58 0.33 -4.75
C ARG A 50 -3.58 -1.14 -4.41
N ARG A 51 -4.60 -1.57 -3.67
CA ARG A 51 -4.81 -2.98 -3.36
C ARG A 51 -6.31 -3.28 -3.28
N VAL A 52 -6.71 -4.41 -3.84
CA VAL A 52 -8.09 -4.90 -3.72
C VAL A 52 -8.25 -5.59 -2.37
N LEU A 53 -9.28 -5.19 -1.62
CA LEU A 53 -9.68 -5.83 -0.37
C LEU A 53 -10.85 -6.75 -0.63
N ARG A 54 -10.79 -7.98 -0.09
CA ARG A 54 -11.85 -8.96 -0.17
C ARG A 54 -12.19 -9.45 1.24
N PRO A 55 -13.25 -8.91 1.87
CA PRO A 55 -13.62 -9.32 3.22
C PRO A 55 -13.99 -10.80 3.26
N ALA A 56 -13.50 -11.51 4.26
CA ALA A 56 -13.85 -12.91 4.48
C ALA A 56 -15.23 -13.07 5.11
N GLU A 57 -15.72 -12.04 5.79
CA GLU A 57 -17.02 -12.02 6.46
C GLU A 57 -17.68 -10.65 6.28
N SER A 58 -19.03 -10.66 6.24
CA SER A 58 -19.81 -9.41 6.28
C SER A 58 -19.89 -8.93 7.72
N LYS A 59 -19.18 -7.87 8.05
CA LYS A 59 -19.19 -7.28 9.39
C LYS A 59 -18.64 -5.85 9.35
N VAL A 60 -18.73 -5.17 10.49
CA VAL A 60 -18.05 -3.88 10.68
C VAL A 60 -16.58 -4.15 10.97
N TYR A 61 -15.70 -3.60 10.12
CA TYR A 61 -14.26 -3.68 10.30
C TYR A 61 -13.73 -2.39 10.89
N LEU A 62 -12.76 -2.52 11.79
CA LEU A 62 -12.01 -1.39 12.31
C LEU A 62 -10.75 -1.22 11.50
N PHE A 63 -10.58 -0.05 10.91
CA PHE A 63 -9.38 0.35 10.20
C PHE A 63 -8.58 1.31 11.06
N SER A 64 -7.33 0.97 11.32
CA SER A 64 -6.41 1.79 12.11
C SER A 64 -5.21 2.16 11.26
N PHE A 65 -4.96 3.44 11.14
CA PHE A 65 -3.85 3.98 10.36
C PHE A 65 -2.97 4.85 11.23
N SER A 66 -1.67 4.64 11.14
CA SER A 66 -0.69 5.48 11.81
C SER A 66 0.46 5.79 10.85
N SER A 67 1.00 6.99 10.95
CA SER A 67 2.13 7.41 10.15
C SER A 67 3.09 8.26 10.96
N GLU A 68 4.39 8.06 10.69
CA GLU A 68 5.45 8.87 11.26
C GLU A 68 6.28 9.42 10.11
N LEU A 69 6.07 10.68 9.78
CA LEU A 69 6.72 11.34 8.66
C LEU A 69 7.58 12.49 9.16
N SER A 70 8.79 12.61 8.61
CA SER A 70 9.65 13.78 8.81
C SER A 70 9.26 14.92 7.88
N CYS A 71 8.68 14.60 6.71
CA CYS A 71 8.11 15.58 5.80
C CYS A 71 7.07 14.92 4.89
N GLY A 72 6.29 15.75 4.19
CA GLY A 72 5.26 15.30 3.29
C GLY A 72 3.97 14.89 3.98
N SER A 73 3.10 14.19 3.24
CA SER A 73 1.82 13.69 3.73
C SER A 73 1.50 12.34 3.16
N ILE A 74 0.70 11.57 3.90
CA ILE A 74 0.21 10.27 3.48
C ILE A 74 -1.21 10.07 4.00
N GLU A 75 -2.05 9.46 3.18
CA GLU A 75 -3.43 9.14 3.55
C GLU A 75 -3.86 7.81 2.95
N ALA A 76 -4.78 7.14 3.63
CA ALA A 76 -5.40 5.91 3.16
C ALA A 76 -6.88 6.16 2.83
N GLU A 77 -7.32 5.64 1.69
CA GLU A 77 -8.70 5.78 1.23
C GLU A 77 -9.25 4.42 0.84
N ILE A 78 -10.53 4.19 1.11
CA ILE A 78 -11.23 2.96 0.70
C ILE A 78 -12.40 3.35 -0.18
N PHE A 79 -12.46 2.72 -1.36
CA PHE A 79 -13.50 2.92 -2.35
C PHE A 79 -14.29 1.62 -2.55
N ASP A 80 -15.56 1.77 -2.92
CA ASP A 80 -16.34 0.64 -3.37
C ASP A 80 -16.08 0.32 -4.86
N LYS A 81 -16.78 -0.68 -5.38
CA LYS A 81 -16.69 -1.11 -6.78
C LYS A 81 -17.04 0.00 -7.77
N GLU A 82 -17.84 0.98 -7.35
CA GLU A 82 -18.31 2.09 -8.17
C GLU A 82 -17.49 3.38 -7.97
N ASN A 83 -16.32 3.26 -7.34
CA ASN A 83 -15.42 4.37 -7.02
C ASN A 83 -15.98 5.42 -6.06
N HIS A 84 -16.94 5.04 -5.22
CA HIS A 84 -17.39 5.90 -4.14
C HIS A 84 -16.44 5.82 -2.96
N LEU A 85 -16.00 6.96 -2.46
CA LEU A 85 -15.17 7.03 -1.27
C LEU A 85 -16.00 6.64 -0.04
N LEU A 86 -15.60 5.55 0.62
CA LEU A 86 -16.27 5.03 1.81
C LEU A 86 -15.58 5.45 3.10
N LEU A 87 -14.26 5.57 3.08
CA LEU A 87 -13.44 5.82 4.27
C LEU A 87 -12.16 6.53 3.88
N GLN A 88 -11.75 7.49 4.71
CA GLN A 88 -10.47 8.18 4.56
C GLN A 88 -9.78 8.26 5.92
N LEU A 89 -8.51 7.91 5.98
CA LEU A 89 -7.69 7.94 7.19
C LEU A 89 -6.43 8.77 6.94
N GLN A 90 -6.12 9.66 7.87
CA GLN A 90 -4.94 10.51 7.84
C GLN A 90 -4.21 10.47 9.18
N LYS A 91 -2.89 10.62 9.18
CA LYS A 91 -2.06 10.67 10.39
C LYS A 91 -2.28 9.46 11.31
N HIS A 92 -2.90 9.68 12.47
CA HIS A 92 -3.24 8.65 13.46
C HIS A 92 -4.75 8.62 13.62
N GLU A 93 -5.43 7.84 12.79
CA GLU A 93 -6.88 7.73 12.82
C GLU A 93 -7.32 6.27 12.84
N SER A 94 -8.45 6.02 13.50
CA SER A 94 -9.15 4.75 13.46
C SER A 94 -10.62 4.99 13.18
N LYS A 95 -11.17 4.26 12.23
CA LYS A 95 -12.58 4.37 11.84
C LYS A 95 -13.17 2.99 11.54
N GLU A 96 -14.46 2.87 11.76
CA GLU A 96 -15.20 1.65 11.46
C GLU A 96 -15.91 1.76 10.11
N LEU A 97 -15.95 0.65 9.38
CA LEU A 97 -16.63 0.55 8.09
C LEU A 97 -17.21 -0.83 7.90
N TYR A 98 -18.49 -0.91 7.56
CA TYR A 98 -19.13 -2.16 7.22
C TYR A 98 -18.72 -2.61 5.83
N LEU A 99 -18.18 -3.83 5.72
CA LEU A 99 -17.80 -4.46 4.46
C LEU A 99 -18.58 -5.78 4.30
N GLU A 100 -19.00 -6.07 3.08
CA GLU A 100 -19.74 -7.28 2.76
C GLU A 100 -18.84 -8.36 2.15
N GLN A 101 -19.05 -9.60 2.59
CA GLN A 101 -18.40 -10.77 2.01
C GLN A 101 -18.77 -10.90 0.52
N GLY A 102 -17.78 -11.26 -0.29
CA GLY A 102 -17.97 -11.44 -1.73
C GLY A 102 -17.89 -10.17 -2.55
N ARG A 103 -17.82 -9.00 -1.90
CA ARG A 103 -17.60 -7.73 -2.59
C ARG A 103 -16.12 -7.37 -2.62
N LYS A 104 -15.75 -6.60 -3.64
CA LYS A 104 -14.40 -6.09 -3.80
C LYS A 104 -14.36 -4.61 -3.46
N TYR A 105 -13.39 -4.22 -2.67
CA TYR A 105 -13.13 -2.84 -2.29
C TYR A 105 -11.71 -2.47 -2.72
N LEU A 106 -11.48 -1.20 -2.97
CA LEU A 106 -10.16 -0.70 -3.36
C LEU A 106 -9.58 0.14 -2.23
N LEU A 107 -8.44 -0.30 -1.71
CA LEU A 107 -7.61 0.47 -0.79
C LEU A 107 -6.58 1.25 -1.60
N VAL A 108 -6.54 2.56 -1.40
CA VAL A 108 -5.58 3.45 -2.05
C VAL A 108 -4.78 4.18 -0.99
N LEU A 109 -3.48 4.08 -1.06
CA LEU A 109 -2.55 4.83 -0.23
C LEU A 109 -1.94 5.93 -1.08
N ARG A 110 -2.18 7.19 -0.71
CA ARG A 110 -1.66 8.35 -1.42
C ARG A 110 -0.61 9.06 -0.60
N ALA A 111 0.51 9.37 -1.25
CA ALA A 111 1.63 10.05 -0.61
C ALA A 111 2.06 11.26 -1.44
N ARG A 112 2.47 12.32 -0.74
CA ARG A 112 3.02 13.54 -1.34
C ARG A 112 4.36 13.83 -0.71
N SER A 113 5.43 13.52 -1.43
CA SER A 113 6.82 13.75 -0.98
C SER A 113 7.07 13.28 0.45
N ALA A 114 6.58 12.09 0.77
CA ALA A 114 6.60 11.56 2.13
C ALA A 114 7.93 10.89 2.47
N ASP A 115 8.50 11.29 3.59
CA ASP A 115 9.67 10.64 4.20
C ASP A 115 9.28 10.08 5.56
N GLY A 116 9.37 8.77 5.72
CA GLY A 116 9.05 8.14 6.99
C GLY A 116 8.46 6.75 6.84
N ALA A 117 7.42 6.47 7.63
CA ALA A 117 6.80 5.16 7.68
C ALA A 117 5.30 5.26 7.96
N HIS A 118 4.57 4.21 7.63
CA HIS A 118 3.17 4.06 8.01
C HIS A 118 2.86 2.63 8.42
N HIS A 119 1.75 2.47 9.13
CA HIS A 119 1.18 1.18 9.50
C HIS A 119 -0.34 1.25 9.38
N LEU A 120 -0.93 0.31 8.67
CA LEU A 120 -2.37 0.19 8.46
C LEU A 120 -2.83 -1.22 8.86
N GLU A 121 -3.81 -1.30 9.74
CA GLU A 121 -4.44 -2.55 10.16
C GLU A 121 -5.94 -2.50 9.91
N TRP A 122 -6.53 -3.66 9.65
CA TRP A 122 -7.98 -3.81 9.58
C TRP A 122 -8.41 -5.16 10.11
N GLU A 123 -9.43 -5.14 10.94
CA GLU A 123 -9.98 -6.33 11.64
C GLU A 123 -11.48 -6.43 11.48
#